data_20901ecf807970f1c0a66dcfe9c52804
#
_entry.id   20901ecf807970f1c0a66dcfe9c52804
#
_cell.length_a   1.000
_cell.length_b   1.000
_cell.length_c   1.000
_cell.angle_alpha   90.00
_cell.angle_beta   90.00
_cell.angle_gamma   90.00
#
_symmetry.space_group_name_H-M   'P 1'
#
loop_
_entity.id
_entity.type
_entity.pdbx_description
1 polymer ?
#
loop_
_entity_poly.entity_id
_entity_poly.type
_entity_poly.pdbx_seq_one_letter_code
_entity_poly.pdbx_strand_id
1 'polypeptide(L)'
;MMGRTHGVHAEPTTFGLKLATWYSEMKRNIERFEHAAAGVEAGKISGAVGNFANIPPFVEQYVCDKLGIRAQEISTQVLPRDLHAEYFAVLASIATSIERMATEIRGLQKSEQREVEEFFAKGQKGSSAMPHKRNPIGSENMTGLARVIRGHMITAYENVALWHERDISHSSAERIITPDTTILIDYMLNRFGNIVKNLTVFPENMIRNMNSTFGLIFSQRAMLTLIEKGMTREQAYDLVQPKTAYSWDNQVDFKPLLEADPEVTSRLTQEEIDENFNPLYYTKRVDDIFERLGLGD
;
A
#
# COMPACT_ATOMS: atom_id res chain seq x y z
N MET A 1 -14.46 -3.06 -9.70
CA MET A 1 -14.70 -2.39 -8.41
C MET A 1 -14.70 -0.88 -8.54
N MET A 2 -15.19 -0.16 -7.54
CA MET A 2 -15.04 1.30 -7.49
C MET A 2 -13.64 1.71 -7.04
N GLY A 3 -13.03 2.65 -7.78
CA GLY A 3 -11.96 3.47 -7.27
C GLY A 3 -12.53 4.59 -6.41
N ARG A 4 -11.93 4.82 -5.23
CA ARG A 4 -12.39 5.85 -4.29
C ARG A 4 -11.27 6.83 -4.01
N THR A 5 -11.60 8.12 -4.07
CA THR A 5 -10.73 9.21 -3.62
C THR A 5 -11.48 10.00 -2.55
N HIS A 6 -10.80 10.41 -1.49
CA HIS A 6 -11.42 11.08 -0.34
C HIS A 6 -12.59 10.29 0.31
N GLY A 7 -12.63 8.96 0.12
CA GLY A 7 -13.73 8.09 0.56
C GLY A 7 -14.97 8.12 -0.35
N VAL A 8 -14.95 8.88 -1.45
CA VAL A 8 -16.06 9.04 -2.39
C VAL A 8 -15.79 8.23 -3.66
N HIS A 9 -16.85 7.77 -4.32
CA HIS A 9 -16.75 7.09 -5.61
C HIS A 9 -16.16 8.03 -6.67
N ALA A 10 -15.09 7.57 -7.34
CA ALA A 10 -14.45 8.28 -8.44
C ALA A 10 -14.74 7.56 -9.77
N GLU A 11 -13.85 6.69 -10.20
CA GLU A 11 -14.00 5.94 -11.45
C GLU A 11 -13.91 4.42 -11.20
N PRO A 12 -14.55 3.60 -12.04
CA PRO A 12 -14.33 2.15 -12.02
C PRO A 12 -12.85 1.79 -12.20
N THR A 13 -12.42 0.77 -11.48
CA THR A 13 -11.07 0.20 -11.56
C THR A 13 -11.13 -1.30 -11.35
N THR A 14 -9.98 -2.00 -11.26
CA THR A 14 -9.94 -3.42 -10.94
C THR A 14 -9.27 -3.66 -9.58
N PHE A 15 -9.64 -4.74 -8.92
CA PHE A 15 -8.94 -5.18 -7.71
C PHE A 15 -7.49 -5.58 -8.02
N GLY A 16 -7.26 -6.14 -9.22
CA GLY A 16 -5.91 -6.46 -9.71
C GLY A 16 -4.99 -5.25 -9.77
N LEU A 17 -5.45 -4.10 -10.28
CA LEU A 17 -4.66 -2.86 -10.28
C LEU A 17 -4.32 -2.38 -8.85
N LYS A 18 -5.23 -2.55 -7.90
CA LYS A 18 -4.96 -2.25 -6.50
C LYS A 18 -3.83 -3.12 -5.95
N LEU A 19 -3.88 -4.43 -6.18
CA LEU A 19 -2.82 -5.36 -5.81
C LEU A 19 -1.51 -5.09 -6.55
N ALA A 20 -1.56 -4.68 -7.81
CA ALA A 20 -0.40 -4.31 -8.60
C ALA A 20 0.37 -3.11 -8.00
N THR A 21 -0.34 -2.15 -7.38
CA THR A 21 0.33 -1.07 -6.63
C THR A 21 1.10 -1.60 -5.42
N TRP A 22 0.56 -2.61 -4.72
CA TRP A 22 1.23 -3.26 -3.59
C TRP A 22 2.46 -4.04 -4.03
N TYR A 23 2.33 -4.79 -5.11
CA TYR A 23 3.45 -5.52 -5.71
C TYR A 23 4.61 -4.59 -6.07
N SER A 24 4.33 -3.50 -6.79
CA SER A 24 5.34 -2.51 -7.17
C SER A 24 6.00 -1.83 -5.96
N GLU A 25 5.25 -1.57 -4.89
CA GLU A 25 5.79 -1.02 -3.64
C GLU A 25 6.71 -2.01 -2.93
N MET A 26 6.32 -3.29 -2.88
CA MET A 26 7.15 -4.32 -2.26
C MET A 26 8.44 -4.58 -3.05
N LYS A 27 8.43 -4.50 -4.38
CA LYS A 27 9.67 -4.54 -5.19
C LYS A 27 10.65 -3.45 -4.76
N ARG A 28 10.19 -2.22 -4.64
CA ARG A 28 11.05 -1.12 -4.15
C ARG A 28 11.54 -1.32 -2.73
N ASN A 29 10.75 -1.99 -1.88
CA ASN A 29 11.17 -2.31 -0.52
C ASN A 29 12.23 -3.40 -0.48
N ILE A 30 12.20 -4.37 -1.39
CA ILE A 30 13.25 -5.37 -1.53
C ILE A 30 14.59 -4.70 -1.88
N GLU A 31 14.60 -3.83 -2.89
CA GLU A 31 15.80 -3.08 -3.30
C GLU A 31 16.39 -2.26 -2.15
N ARG A 32 15.52 -1.55 -1.38
CA ARG A 32 15.95 -0.79 -0.19
C ARG A 32 16.52 -1.70 0.89
N PHE A 33 15.87 -2.83 1.13
CA PHE A 33 16.29 -3.78 2.13
C PHE A 33 17.66 -4.40 1.80
N GLU A 34 17.87 -4.83 0.57
CA GLU A 34 19.15 -5.37 0.10
C GLU A 34 20.28 -4.35 0.28
N HIS A 35 20.04 -3.08 -0.07
CA HIS A 35 21.00 -2.00 0.13
C HIS A 35 21.34 -1.78 1.60
N ALA A 36 20.34 -1.64 2.45
CA ALA A 36 20.53 -1.39 3.88
C ALA A 36 21.12 -2.59 4.62
N ALA A 37 20.75 -3.82 4.22
CA ALA A 37 21.32 -5.05 4.77
C ALA A 37 22.83 -5.13 4.47
N ALA A 38 23.23 -4.87 3.22
CA ALA A 38 24.65 -4.80 2.84
C ALA A 38 25.42 -3.72 3.65
N GLY A 39 24.75 -2.64 4.07
CA GLY A 39 25.30 -1.60 4.92
C GLY A 39 25.68 -2.12 6.32
N VAL A 40 24.80 -2.91 6.94
CA VAL A 40 25.02 -3.43 8.31
C VAL A 40 25.79 -4.75 8.33
N GLU A 41 25.91 -5.47 7.20
CA GLU A 41 26.75 -6.66 7.04
C GLU A 41 28.22 -6.28 6.92
N ALA A 42 28.74 -5.65 7.96
CA ALA A 42 30.11 -5.14 8.05
C ALA A 42 30.76 -5.57 9.36
N GLY A 43 32.07 -5.81 9.30
CA GLY A 43 32.89 -6.14 10.48
C GLY A 43 33.93 -5.09 10.74
N LYS A 44 34.37 -5.01 12.00
CA LYS A 44 35.50 -4.18 12.41
C LYS A 44 36.37 -4.90 13.43
N ILE A 45 37.68 -4.92 13.20
CA ILE A 45 38.73 -5.42 14.13
C ILE A 45 39.86 -4.40 14.12
N SER A 46 39.58 -3.15 14.43
CA SER A 46 40.50 -2.02 14.31
C SER A 46 40.97 -1.48 15.67
N GLY A 47 40.68 -2.19 16.77
CA GLY A 47 41.10 -1.81 18.12
C GLY A 47 40.17 -0.83 18.84
N ALA A 48 40.64 -0.29 19.95
CA ALA A 48 39.83 0.47 20.88
C ALA A 48 39.26 1.80 20.33
N VAL A 49 39.92 2.38 19.35
CA VAL A 49 39.56 3.67 18.76
C VAL A 49 39.60 3.65 17.21
N GLY A 50 39.72 2.49 16.61
CA GLY A 50 39.72 2.34 15.15
C GLY A 50 41.03 2.61 14.43
N ASN A 51 42.15 2.70 15.14
CA ASN A 51 43.44 3.10 14.59
C ASN A 51 44.42 1.95 14.27
N PHE A 52 44.02 0.69 14.43
CA PHE A 52 44.83 -0.50 14.19
C PHE A 52 46.17 -0.57 14.95
N ALA A 53 46.29 0.12 16.10
CA ALA A 53 47.56 0.24 16.84
C ALA A 53 48.22 -1.10 17.20
N ASN A 54 47.43 -2.13 17.47
CA ASN A 54 47.91 -3.43 17.95
C ASN A 54 47.59 -4.60 17.01
N ILE A 55 46.88 -4.37 15.90
CA ILE A 55 46.47 -5.40 14.94
C ILE A 55 46.62 -4.81 13.53
N PRO A 56 47.30 -5.52 12.61
CA PRO A 56 47.41 -5.05 11.24
C PRO A 56 46.05 -5.16 10.48
N PRO A 57 45.73 -4.26 9.57
CA PRO A 57 44.44 -4.22 8.82
C PRO A 57 44.08 -5.53 8.10
N PHE A 58 45.09 -6.32 7.66
CA PHE A 58 44.82 -7.57 6.96
C PHE A 58 44.05 -8.58 7.82
N VAL A 59 44.15 -8.53 9.15
CA VAL A 59 43.41 -9.43 10.07
C VAL A 59 41.91 -9.15 9.98
N GLU A 60 41.51 -7.88 9.94
CA GLU A 60 40.11 -7.49 9.75
C GLU A 60 39.60 -7.97 8.39
N GLN A 61 40.33 -7.70 7.33
CA GLN A 61 39.96 -8.15 5.98
C GLN A 61 39.80 -9.66 5.91
N TYR A 62 40.79 -10.41 6.42
CA TYR A 62 40.75 -11.88 6.43
C TYR A 62 39.54 -12.45 7.18
N VAL A 63 39.22 -11.89 8.36
CA VAL A 63 38.07 -12.34 9.15
C VAL A 63 36.77 -12.02 8.44
N CYS A 64 36.63 -10.80 7.90
CA CYS A 64 35.43 -10.38 7.18
C CYS A 64 35.21 -11.25 5.92
N ASP A 65 36.27 -11.53 5.17
CA ASP A 65 36.20 -12.44 4.00
C ASP A 65 35.74 -13.84 4.39
N LYS A 66 36.23 -14.35 5.53
CA LYS A 66 35.80 -15.67 6.04
C LYS A 66 34.35 -15.72 6.51
N LEU A 67 33.83 -14.60 6.98
CA LEU A 67 32.44 -14.48 7.41
C LEU A 67 31.50 -14.10 6.26
N GLY A 68 32.03 -13.75 5.09
CA GLY A 68 31.23 -13.28 3.95
C GLY A 68 30.61 -11.91 4.17
N ILE A 69 31.26 -11.06 5.00
CA ILE A 69 30.81 -9.69 5.27
C ILE A 69 31.88 -8.69 4.82
N ARG A 70 31.50 -7.42 4.70
CA ARG A 70 32.41 -6.35 4.32
C ARG A 70 33.29 -5.91 5.49
N ALA A 71 34.60 -5.70 5.26
CA ALA A 71 35.42 -4.93 6.21
C ALA A 71 35.00 -3.45 6.16
N GLN A 72 34.74 -2.86 7.32
CA GLN A 72 34.36 -1.45 7.40
C GLN A 72 35.56 -0.55 7.04
N GLU A 73 35.35 0.36 6.11
CA GLU A 73 36.41 1.23 5.59
C GLU A 73 37.09 2.04 6.71
N ILE A 74 36.30 2.60 7.62
CA ILE A 74 36.77 3.27 8.83
C ILE A 74 35.74 3.12 9.93
N SER A 75 36.22 3.03 11.18
CA SER A 75 35.34 2.93 12.34
C SER A 75 36.02 3.58 13.57
N THR A 76 35.27 3.80 14.61
CA THR A 76 35.77 4.11 15.95
C THR A 76 35.96 2.80 16.75
N GLN A 77 35.59 2.75 18.00
CA GLN A 77 35.53 1.48 18.74
C GLN A 77 34.40 0.58 18.23
N VAL A 78 33.40 1.17 17.61
CA VAL A 78 32.21 0.47 17.05
C VAL A 78 32.01 0.82 15.57
N LEU A 79 31.21 0.05 14.89
CA LEU A 79 30.71 0.37 13.55
C LEU A 79 29.88 1.65 13.60
N PRO A 80 29.89 2.48 12.54
CA PRO A 80 29.04 3.68 12.46
C PRO A 80 27.56 3.33 12.64
N ARG A 81 26.86 4.07 13.50
CA ARG A 81 25.45 3.78 13.83
C ARG A 81 24.46 4.36 12.82
N ASP A 82 24.89 5.25 11.94
CA ASP A 82 24.10 5.69 10.78
C ASP A 82 23.69 4.52 9.87
N LEU A 83 24.57 3.53 9.67
CA LEU A 83 24.25 2.29 8.95
C LEU A 83 23.09 1.52 9.61
N HIS A 84 23.10 1.45 10.94
CA HIS A 84 22.01 0.80 11.68
C HIS A 84 20.74 1.63 11.62
N ALA A 85 20.83 2.96 11.70
CA ALA A 85 19.68 3.85 11.56
C ALA A 85 19.02 3.72 10.19
N GLU A 86 19.80 3.65 9.11
CA GLU A 86 19.30 3.38 7.76
C GLU A 86 18.57 2.04 7.70
N TYR A 87 19.17 0.97 8.25
CA TYR A 87 18.55 -0.35 8.28
C TYR A 87 17.18 -0.32 8.98
N PHE A 88 17.11 0.29 10.18
CA PHE A 88 15.84 0.45 10.89
C PHE A 88 14.83 1.31 10.14
N ALA A 89 15.27 2.34 9.42
CA ALA A 89 14.40 3.17 8.60
C ALA A 89 13.75 2.35 7.45
N VAL A 90 14.52 1.46 6.86
CA VAL A 90 13.99 0.55 5.82
C VAL A 90 13.01 -0.46 6.40
N LEU A 91 13.31 -1.08 7.57
CA LEU A 91 12.37 -1.97 8.24
C LEU A 91 11.06 -1.24 8.61
N ALA A 92 11.14 0.00 9.07
CA ALA A 92 9.98 0.84 9.33
C ALA A 92 9.19 1.17 8.06
N SER A 93 9.87 1.38 6.93
CA SER A 93 9.22 1.59 5.63
C SER A 93 8.45 0.34 5.17
N ILE A 94 9.03 -0.85 5.32
CA ILE A 94 8.36 -2.12 5.02
C ILE A 94 7.12 -2.30 5.90
N ALA A 95 7.27 -2.08 7.21
CA ALA A 95 6.14 -2.16 8.15
C ALA A 95 5.03 -1.16 7.81
N THR A 96 5.38 0.05 7.37
CA THR A 96 4.44 1.09 6.94
C THR A 96 3.72 0.70 5.64
N SER A 97 4.40 0.04 4.71
CA SER A 97 3.77 -0.53 3.52
C SER A 97 2.72 -1.59 3.90
N ILE A 98 3.07 -2.50 4.80
CA ILE A 98 2.12 -3.51 5.31
C ILE A 98 0.93 -2.83 6.00
N GLU A 99 1.17 -1.81 6.83
CA GLU A 99 0.10 -1.04 7.48
C GLU A 99 -0.85 -0.40 6.47
N ARG A 100 -0.33 0.21 5.40
CA ARG A 100 -1.13 0.81 4.34
C ARG A 100 -2.03 -0.22 3.66
N MET A 101 -1.47 -1.37 3.29
CA MET A 101 -2.21 -2.47 2.65
C MET A 101 -3.27 -3.06 3.60
N ALA A 102 -2.90 -3.28 4.86
CA ALA A 102 -3.81 -3.77 5.88
C ALA A 102 -4.96 -2.79 6.16
N THR A 103 -4.69 -1.49 6.14
CA THR A 103 -5.70 -0.44 6.27
C THR A 103 -6.69 -0.46 5.11
N GLU A 104 -6.22 -0.72 3.90
CA GLU A 104 -7.11 -0.88 2.73
C GLU A 104 -8.00 -2.11 2.88
N ILE A 105 -7.45 -3.27 3.29
CA ILE A 105 -8.27 -4.48 3.56
C ILE A 105 -9.36 -4.17 4.60
N ARG A 106 -9.00 -3.50 5.71
CA ARG A 106 -9.97 -3.08 6.74
C ARG A 106 -11.04 -2.17 6.17
N GLY A 107 -10.68 -1.26 5.25
CA GLY A 107 -11.63 -0.41 4.53
C GLY A 107 -12.59 -1.20 3.67
N LEU A 108 -12.08 -2.16 2.89
CA LEU A 108 -12.89 -2.99 1.99
C LEU A 108 -13.78 -4.00 2.74
N GLN A 109 -13.43 -4.34 3.99
CA GLN A 109 -14.20 -5.25 4.84
C GLN A 109 -15.29 -4.55 5.66
N LYS A 110 -15.40 -3.21 5.62
CA LYS A 110 -16.49 -2.50 6.30
C LYS A 110 -17.86 -3.04 5.89
N SER A 111 -18.80 -3.02 6.83
CA SER A 111 -20.16 -3.56 6.62
C SER A 111 -20.85 -2.99 5.39
N GLU A 112 -20.65 -1.69 5.12
CA GLU A 112 -21.25 -0.97 4.01
C GLU A 112 -20.62 -1.35 2.65
N GLN A 113 -19.34 -1.72 2.63
CA GLN A 113 -18.60 -2.08 1.42
C GLN A 113 -18.59 -3.58 1.17
N ARG A 114 -18.02 -4.33 2.10
CA ARG A 114 -17.91 -5.79 2.06
C ARG A 114 -17.45 -6.34 0.70
N GLU A 115 -16.41 -5.72 0.14
CA GLU A 115 -15.85 -6.12 -1.15
C GLU A 115 -14.77 -7.20 -1.00
N VAL A 116 -14.09 -7.22 0.18
CA VAL A 116 -13.07 -8.20 0.56
C VAL A 116 -13.23 -8.51 2.04
N GLU A 117 -12.93 -9.75 2.44
CA GLU A 117 -12.83 -10.16 3.84
C GLU A 117 -11.54 -10.96 4.07
N GLU A 118 -10.93 -10.85 5.26
CA GLU A 118 -9.96 -11.84 5.72
C GLU A 118 -10.62 -13.22 5.75
N PHE A 119 -9.82 -14.26 5.45
CA PHE A 119 -10.31 -15.63 5.53
C PHE A 119 -10.84 -15.95 6.94
N PHE A 120 -12.04 -16.47 6.97
CA PHE A 120 -12.73 -16.85 8.20
C PHE A 120 -12.99 -18.35 8.20
N ALA A 121 -12.27 -19.10 9.04
CA ALA A 121 -12.40 -20.54 9.11
C ALA A 121 -13.77 -20.97 9.68
N LYS A 122 -14.25 -22.12 9.21
CA LYS A 122 -15.47 -22.73 9.77
C LYS A 122 -15.30 -23.00 11.26
N GLY A 123 -16.18 -22.42 12.09
CA GLY A 123 -16.11 -22.53 13.56
C GLY A 123 -15.26 -21.45 14.25
N GLN A 124 -14.59 -20.58 13.50
CA GLN A 124 -13.89 -19.44 14.08
C GLN A 124 -14.89 -18.46 14.70
N LYS A 125 -14.56 -17.90 15.86
CA LYS A 125 -15.36 -16.86 16.51
C LYS A 125 -14.81 -15.48 16.15
N GLY A 126 -15.60 -14.68 15.45
CA GLY A 126 -15.21 -13.30 15.05
C GLY A 126 -15.49 -12.27 16.14
N SER A 127 -16.39 -12.57 17.07
CA SER A 127 -16.77 -11.70 18.17
C SER A 127 -17.27 -12.55 19.33
N SER A 128 -17.00 -12.14 20.57
CA SER A 128 -17.53 -12.80 21.76
C SER A 128 -19.03 -12.55 21.99
N ALA A 129 -19.56 -11.44 21.47
CA ALA A 129 -20.94 -10.99 21.71
C ALA A 129 -21.86 -11.11 20.48
N MET A 130 -21.30 -10.99 19.27
CA MET A 130 -22.08 -10.93 18.02
C MET A 130 -21.62 -12.03 17.04
N PRO A 131 -22.35 -13.17 16.93
CA PRO A 131 -21.91 -14.33 16.15
C PRO A 131 -21.68 -14.06 14.65
N HIS A 132 -22.38 -13.05 14.09
CA HIS A 132 -22.24 -12.66 12.66
C HIS A 132 -21.07 -11.74 12.39
N LYS A 133 -20.46 -11.13 13.42
CA LYS A 133 -19.42 -10.10 13.26
C LYS A 133 -18.07 -10.73 12.97
N ARG A 134 -17.54 -10.47 11.79
CA ARG A 134 -16.22 -10.90 11.33
C ARG A 134 -15.28 -9.69 11.30
N ASN A 135 -14.38 -9.61 12.29
CA ASN A 135 -13.44 -8.51 12.41
C ASN A 135 -12.16 -8.82 11.62
N PRO A 136 -11.52 -7.83 10.96
CA PRO A 136 -10.23 -7.96 10.28
C PRO A 136 -9.07 -7.90 11.29
N ILE A 137 -9.06 -8.85 12.24
CA ILE A 137 -8.12 -8.84 13.39
C ILE A 137 -6.67 -8.95 12.93
N GLY A 138 -6.40 -9.73 11.88
CA GLY A 138 -5.06 -9.85 11.32
C GLY A 138 -4.54 -8.52 10.80
N SER A 139 -5.33 -7.82 10.01
CA SER A 139 -4.97 -6.49 9.47
C SER A 139 -4.89 -5.43 10.59
N GLU A 140 -5.74 -5.49 11.60
CA GLU A 140 -5.64 -4.61 12.78
C GLU A 140 -4.33 -4.81 13.52
N ASN A 141 -3.91 -6.06 13.74
CA ASN A 141 -2.62 -6.38 14.35
C ASN A 141 -1.45 -5.82 13.53
N MET A 142 -1.49 -5.95 12.20
CA MET A 142 -0.45 -5.38 11.32
C MET A 142 -0.32 -3.87 11.48
N THR A 143 -1.44 -3.15 11.54
CA THR A 143 -1.42 -1.69 11.76
C THR A 143 -0.89 -1.30 13.14
N GLY A 144 -1.13 -2.11 14.15
CA GLY A 144 -0.57 -1.91 15.50
C GLY A 144 0.93 -2.11 15.57
N LEU A 145 1.43 -3.23 15.01
CA LEU A 145 2.86 -3.59 15.04
C LEU A 145 3.74 -2.62 14.24
N ALA A 146 3.24 -2.06 13.16
CA ALA A 146 3.96 -1.04 12.39
C ALA A 146 4.33 0.20 13.25
N ARG A 147 3.48 0.56 14.22
CA ARG A 147 3.76 1.67 15.15
C ARG A 147 4.95 1.36 16.05
N VAL A 148 5.06 0.12 16.53
CA VAL A 148 6.18 -0.34 17.36
C VAL A 148 7.49 -0.23 16.59
N ILE A 149 7.54 -0.76 15.36
CA ILE A 149 8.75 -0.71 14.52
C ILE A 149 9.17 0.74 14.23
N ARG A 150 8.22 1.65 13.97
CA ARG A 150 8.56 3.09 13.82
C ARG A 150 9.12 3.72 15.09
N GLY A 151 8.66 3.30 16.27
CA GLY A 151 9.25 3.70 17.55
C GLY A 151 10.70 3.22 17.68
N HIS A 152 11.00 1.99 17.29
CA HIS A 152 12.36 1.44 17.31
C HIS A 152 13.29 2.16 16.31
N MET A 153 12.79 2.55 15.14
CA MET A 153 13.53 3.37 14.18
C MET A 153 14.00 4.69 14.81
N ILE A 154 13.15 5.39 15.55
CA ILE A 154 13.53 6.63 16.25
C ILE A 154 14.65 6.35 17.24
N THR A 155 14.55 5.28 18.03
CA THR A 155 15.60 4.87 18.97
C THR A 155 16.93 4.59 18.25
N ALA A 156 16.88 3.98 17.05
CA ALA A 156 18.08 3.73 16.26
C ALA A 156 18.73 5.03 15.77
N TYR A 157 17.95 6.05 15.40
CA TYR A 157 18.49 7.38 15.07
C TYR A 157 19.15 8.05 16.26
N GLU A 158 18.56 7.95 17.46
CA GLU A 158 19.16 8.51 18.70
C GLU A 158 20.50 7.83 19.05
N ASN A 159 20.73 6.59 18.63
CA ASN A 159 21.98 5.87 18.84
C ASN A 159 23.13 6.31 17.92
N VAL A 160 22.90 7.19 16.94
CA VAL A 160 23.95 7.69 16.04
C VAL A 160 24.90 8.64 16.78
N ALA A 161 24.37 9.49 17.65
CA ALA A 161 25.12 10.51 18.36
C ALA A 161 25.78 9.95 19.65
N LEU A 162 26.89 9.22 19.49
CA LEU A 162 27.69 8.72 20.60
C LEU A 162 28.78 9.75 21.01
N TRP A 163 29.21 9.66 22.26
CA TRP A 163 30.33 10.48 22.74
C TRP A 163 31.66 9.92 22.27
N HIS A 164 32.48 10.77 21.69
CA HIS A 164 33.83 10.46 21.24
C HIS A 164 33.88 9.23 20.34
N GLU A 165 34.85 8.34 20.54
CA GLU A 165 34.99 7.09 19.79
C GLU A 165 34.00 5.99 20.22
N ARG A 166 33.35 6.15 21.38
CA ARG A 166 32.20 5.38 21.88
C ARG A 166 31.79 5.83 23.28
N ASP A 167 30.52 5.81 23.57
CA ASP A 167 29.95 5.51 24.88
C ASP A 167 29.07 4.25 24.81
N ILE A 168 28.45 3.82 25.91
CA ILE A 168 27.70 2.56 25.95
C ILE A 168 26.17 2.77 25.91
N SER A 169 25.70 4.01 25.73
CA SER A 169 24.27 4.34 25.74
C SER A 169 23.47 3.55 24.67
N HIS A 170 24.03 3.36 23.47
CA HIS A 170 23.41 2.60 22.41
C HIS A 170 23.19 1.12 22.76
N SER A 171 24.10 0.52 23.55
CA SER A 171 24.12 -0.93 23.76
C SER A 171 22.87 -1.46 24.46
N SER A 172 22.38 -0.76 25.47
CA SER A 172 21.16 -1.16 26.19
C SER A 172 19.93 -1.05 25.32
N ALA A 173 19.84 -0.01 24.48
CA ALA A 173 18.74 0.18 23.54
C ALA A 173 18.76 -0.86 22.42
N GLU A 174 19.93 -1.11 21.80
CA GLU A 174 20.08 -2.07 20.70
C GLU A 174 19.74 -3.51 21.10
N ARG A 175 19.97 -3.89 22.35
CA ARG A 175 19.59 -5.22 22.87
C ARG A 175 18.10 -5.46 22.87
N ILE A 176 17.29 -4.41 22.89
CA ILE A 176 15.83 -4.46 22.80
C ILE A 176 15.39 -4.28 21.36
N ILE A 177 15.74 -3.16 20.74
CA ILE A 177 15.15 -2.79 19.45
C ILE A 177 15.58 -3.72 18.30
N THR A 178 16.81 -4.25 18.32
CA THR A 178 17.31 -5.05 17.20
C THR A 178 16.61 -6.41 17.11
N PRO A 179 16.61 -7.27 18.15
CA PRO A 179 15.90 -8.53 18.08
C PRO A 179 14.39 -8.34 17.90
N ASP A 180 13.79 -7.40 18.63
CA ASP A 180 12.34 -7.19 18.55
C ASP A 180 11.92 -6.73 17.16
N THR A 181 12.64 -5.78 16.54
CA THR A 181 12.30 -5.29 15.20
C THR A 181 12.43 -6.37 14.14
N THR A 182 13.52 -7.15 14.17
CA THR A 182 13.74 -8.21 13.17
C THR A 182 12.73 -9.35 13.31
N ILE A 183 12.39 -9.75 14.54
CA ILE A 183 11.35 -10.73 14.81
C ILE A 183 9.97 -10.21 14.38
N LEU A 184 9.65 -8.95 14.70
CA LEU A 184 8.36 -8.35 14.35
C LEU A 184 8.18 -8.23 12.83
N ILE A 185 9.20 -7.78 12.10
CA ILE A 185 9.08 -7.62 10.64
C ILE A 185 8.94 -8.99 9.95
N ASP A 186 9.68 -10.01 10.38
CA ASP A 186 9.52 -11.36 9.88
C ASP A 186 8.09 -11.89 10.14
N TYR A 187 7.60 -11.73 11.37
CA TYR A 187 6.23 -12.09 11.72
C TYR A 187 5.20 -11.35 10.85
N MET A 188 5.36 -10.03 10.67
CA MET A 188 4.45 -9.21 9.88
C MET A 188 4.42 -9.65 8.43
N LEU A 189 5.57 -9.90 7.81
CA LEU A 189 5.67 -10.36 6.42
C LEU A 189 4.98 -11.71 6.23
N ASN A 190 5.28 -12.69 7.09
CA ASN A 190 4.67 -14.02 7.04
C ASN A 190 3.15 -13.96 7.29
N ARG A 191 2.74 -13.24 8.33
CA ARG A 191 1.33 -13.12 8.71
C ARG A 191 0.52 -12.41 7.63
N PHE A 192 1.02 -11.27 7.16
CA PHE A 192 0.32 -10.48 6.15
C PHE A 192 0.30 -11.19 4.79
N GLY A 193 1.38 -11.86 4.40
CA GLY A 193 1.41 -12.69 3.20
C GLY A 193 0.33 -13.78 3.22
N ASN A 194 0.12 -14.42 4.37
CA ASN A 194 -0.96 -15.39 4.55
C ASN A 194 -2.35 -14.75 4.50
N ILE A 195 -2.53 -13.54 5.02
CA ILE A 195 -3.80 -12.81 4.93
C ILE A 195 -4.12 -12.54 3.45
N VAL A 196 -3.17 -11.96 2.69
CA VAL A 196 -3.37 -11.62 1.27
C VAL A 196 -3.65 -12.87 0.43
N LYS A 197 -2.91 -13.95 0.65
CA LYS A 197 -3.07 -15.22 -0.07
C LYS A 197 -4.46 -15.84 0.10
N ASN A 198 -5.08 -15.62 1.26
CA ASN A 198 -6.35 -16.27 1.63
C ASN A 198 -7.53 -15.27 1.68
N LEU A 199 -7.39 -14.07 1.11
CA LEU A 199 -8.50 -13.10 1.04
C LEU A 199 -9.72 -13.71 0.35
N THR A 200 -10.88 -13.48 0.93
CA THR A 200 -12.16 -13.74 0.27
C THR A 200 -12.59 -12.49 -0.46
N VAL A 201 -12.78 -12.59 -1.77
CA VAL A 201 -13.18 -11.47 -2.64
C VAL A 201 -14.64 -11.66 -3.05
N PHE A 202 -15.42 -10.59 -3.03
CA PHE A 202 -16.85 -10.58 -3.40
C PHE A 202 -17.11 -9.68 -4.61
N PRO A 203 -16.93 -10.19 -5.86
CA PRO A 203 -17.15 -9.42 -7.08
C PRO A 203 -18.57 -8.82 -7.16
N GLU A 204 -19.58 -9.56 -6.71
CA GLU A 204 -20.98 -9.13 -6.74
C GLU A 204 -21.19 -7.88 -5.86
N ASN A 205 -20.51 -7.82 -4.70
CA ASN A 205 -20.57 -6.64 -3.84
C ASN A 205 -19.85 -5.45 -4.47
N MET A 206 -18.75 -5.69 -5.20
CA MET A 206 -18.05 -4.63 -5.95
C MET A 206 -18.97 -4.01 -7.01
N ILE A 207 -19.72 -4.85 -7.75
CA ILE A 207 -20.69 -4.39 -8.76
C ILE A 207 -21.86 -3.66 -8.07
N ARG A 208 -22.42 -4.21 -7.01
CA ARG A 208 -23.49 -3.57 -6.24
C ARG A 208 -23.07 -2.18 -5.75
N ASN A 209 -21.87 -2.06 -5.19
CA ASN A 209 -21.36 -0.79 -4.69
C ASN A 209 -21.10 0.22 -5.82
N MET A 210 -20.67 -0.25 -6.98
CA MET A 210 -20.52 0.58 -8.18
C MET A 210 -21.86 1.23 -8.59
N ASN A 211 -22.95 0.47 -8.51
CA ASN A 211 -24.28 0.93 -8.87
C ASN A 211 -24.99 1.75 -7.77
N SER A 212 -24.44 1.82 -6.57
CA SER A 212 -25.07 2.48 -5.41
C SER A 212 -25.24 3.99 -5.54
N THR A 213 -24.61 4.60 -6.53
CA THR A 213 -24.72 6.04 -6.83
C THR A 213 -25.51 6.30 -8.11
N PHE A 214 -26.48 5.43 -8.43
CA PHE A 214 -27.45 5.64 -9.51
C PHE A 214 -26.82 5.90 -10.90
N GLY A 215 -25.61 5.39 -11.15
CA GLY A 215 -24.86 5.61 -12.39
C GLY A 215 -24.17 6.97 -12.50
N LEU A 216 -24.15 7.79 -11.45
CA LEU A 216 -23.50 9.12 -11.44
C LEU A 216 -22.01 9.07 -11.70
N ILE A 217 -21.35 7.96 -11.42
CA ILE A 217 -19.93 7.73 -11.74
C ILE A 217 -19.62 7.85 -13.24
N PHE A 218 -20.63 7.72 -14.10
CA PHE A 218 -20.51 7.85 -15.56
C PHE A 218 -20.78 9.27 -16.08
N SER A 219 -21.12 10.22 -15.20
CA SER A 219 -21.47 11.58 -15.60
C SER A 219 -20.36 12.31 -16.36
N GLN A 220 -19.11 12.10 -15.97
CA GLN A 220 -17.96 12.64 -16.70
C GLN A 220 -17.87 12.09 -18.11
N ARG A 221 -18.08 10.78 -18.29
CA ARG A 221 -18.05 10.15 -19.61
C ARG A 221 -19.14 10.69 -20.52
N ALA A 222 -20.37 10.81 -19.99
CA ALA A 222 -21.48 11.41 -20.73
C ALA A 222 -21.17 12.85 -21.17
N MET A 223 -20.60 13.66 -20.26
CA MET A 223 -20.17 15.03 -20.57
C MET A 223 -19.10 15.06 -21.67
N LEU A 224 -18.08 14.19 -21.60
CA LEU A 224 -17.01 14.13 -22.59
C LEU A 224 -17.54 13.71 -23.97
N THR A 225 -18.44 12.74 -24.03
CA THR A 225 -19.05 12.31 -25.30
C THR A 225 -19.88 13.44 -25.94
N LEU A 226 -20.59 14.24 -25.16
CA LEU A 226 -21.30 15.41 -25.65
C LEU A 226 -20.33 16.47 -26.22
N ILE A 227 -19.17 16.66 -25.60
CA ILE A 227 -18.11 17.53 -26.12
C ILE A 227 -17.55 16.99 -27.43
N GLU A 228 -17.30 15.71 -27.55
CA GLU A 228 -16.86 15.03 -28.77
C GLU A 228 -17.87 15.23 -29.92
N LYS A 229 -19.16 15.41 -29.60
CA LYS A 229 -20.26 15.73 -30.54
C LYS A 229 -20.47 17.24 -30.79
N GLY A 230 -19.53 18.07 -30.37
CA GLY A 230 -19.46 19.48 -30.73
C GLY A 230 -20.05 20.46 -29.72
N MET A 231 -20.40 20.01 -28.50
CA MET A 231 -20.74 20.96 -27.42
C MET A 231 -19.48 21.58 -26.84
N THR A 232 -19.60 22.83 -26.38
CA THR A 232 -18.53 23.37 -25.51
C THR A 232 -18.57 22.68 -24.16
N ARG A 233 -17.47 22.78 -23.41
CA ARG A 233 -17.40 22.21 -22.07
C ARG A 233 -18.46 22.78 -21.13
N GLU A 234 -18.69 24.09 -21.20
CA GLU A 234 -19.69 24.80 -20.40
C GLU A 234 -21.10 24.30 -20.75
N GLN A 235 -21.43 24.19 -22.04
CA GLN A 235 -22.74 23.68 -22.50
C GLN A 235 -22.98 22.25 -22.01
N ALA A 236 -21.98 21.36 -22.18
CA ALA A 236 -22.10 19.97 -21.75
C ALA A 236 -22.22 19.87 -20.21
N TYR A 237 -21.49 20.70 -19.48
CA TYR A 237 -21.59 20.78 -18.02
C TYR A 237 -22.97 21.25 -17.57
N ASP A 238 -23.46 22.35 -18.12
CA ASP A 238 -24.77 22.93 -17.77
C ASP A 238 -25.93 21.99 -18.12
N LEU A 239 -25.77 21.15 -19.15
CA LEU A 239 -26.76 20.14 -19.53
C LEU A 239 -26.74 18.93 -18.58
N VAL A 240 -25.57 18.48 -18.15
CA VAL A 240 -25.38 17.24 -17.34
C VAL A 240 -25.58 17.50 -15.84
N GLN A 241 -25.05 18.61 -15.31
CA GLN A 241 -25.03 18.90 -13.88
C GLN A 241 -26.42 18.91 -13.20
N PRO A 242 -27.47 19.55 -13.77
CA PRO A 242 -28.79 19.52 -13.14
C PRO A 242 -29.39 18.11 -13.05
N LYS A 243 -29.09 17.26 -14.03
CA LYS A 243 -29.55 15.86 -14.07
C LYS A 243 -28.83 15.03 -13.00
N THR A 244 -27.52 15.27 -12.79
CA THR A 244 -26.76 14.59 -11.73
C THR A 244 -27.27 15.01 -10.34
N ALA A 245 -27.57 16.28 -10.14
CA ALA A 245 -28.15 16.77 -8.88
C ALA A 245 -29.55 16.15 -8.66
N TYR A 246 -30.41 16.16 -9.66
CA TYR A 246 -31.73 15.54 -9.57
C TYR A 246 -31.68 14.04 -9.27
N SER A 247 -30.79 13.29 -9.96
CA SER A 247 -30.57 11.87 -9.74
C SER A 247 -30.16 11.58 -8.28
N TRP A 248 -29.22 12.38 -7.76
CA TRP A 248 -28.72 12.22 -6.40
C TRP A 248 -29.80 12.53 -5.34
N ASP A 249 -30.46 13.67 -5.48
CA ASP A 249 -31.43 14.17 -4.50
C ASP A 249 -32.69 13.27 -4.45
N ASN A 250 -33.10 12.70 -5.59
CA ASN A 250 -34.29 11.87 -5.69
C ASN A 250 -34.00 10.36 -5.71
N GLN A 251 -32.72 9.97 -5.63
CA GLN A 251 -32.28 8.55 -5.67
C GLN A 251 -32.81 7.78 -6.90
N VAL A 252 -32.74 8.40 -8.07
CA VAL A 252 -33.17 7.83 -9.34
C VAL A 252 -31.99 7.65 -10.28
N ASP A 253 -32.05 6.65 -11.17
CA ASP A 253 -30.97 6.38 -12.12
C ASP A 253 -30.71 7.58 -13.03
N PHE A 254 -29.44 7.88 -13.25
CA PHE A 254 -28.98 9.00 -14.06
C PHE A 254 -29.18 8.76 -15.57
N LYS A 255 -29.00 7.53 -16.04
CA LYS A 255 -29.11 7.18 -17.47
C LYS A 255 -30.45 7.55 -18.07
N PRO A 256 -31.62 7.19 -17.48
CA PRO A 256 -32.93 7.59 -18.02
C PRO A 256 -33.13 9.11 -18.12
N LEU A 257 -32.46 9.90 -17.28
CA LEU A 257 -32.54 11.36 -17.36
C LEU A 257 -31.81 11.92 -18.58
N LEU A 258 -30.77 11.23 -19.06
CA LEU A 258 -30.11 11.57 -20.32
C LEU A 258 -30.94 11.10 -21.53
N GLU A 259 -31.52 9.92 -21.47
CA GLU A 259 -32.35 9.33 -22.52
C GLU A 259 -33.65 10.13 -22.79
N ALA A 260 -34.18 10.76 -21.75
CA ALA A 260 -35.39 11.60 -21.85
C ALA A 260 -35.13 13.02 -22.34
N ASP A 261 -33.85 13.45 -22.42
CA ASP A 261 -33.53 14.82 -22.82
C ASP A 261 -33.36 14.97 -24.33
N PRO A 262 -34.20 15.82 -25.01
CA PRO A 262 -34.12 16.02 -26.46
C PRO A 262 -32.78 16.60 -26.92
N GLU A 263 -32.08 17.39 -26.11
CA GLU A 263 -30.79 17.95 -26.48
C GLU A 263 -29.69 16.88 -26.46
N VAL A 264 -29.76 15.92 -25.53
CA VAL A 264 -28.88 14.75 -25.49
C VAL A 264 -29.16 13.84 -26.68
N THR A 265 -30.43 13.43 -26.88
CA THR A 265 -30.84 12.45 -27.91
C THR A 265 -30.75 12.99 -29.33
N SER A 266 -30.71 14.32 -29.52
CA SER A 266 -30.41 14.92 -30.84
C SER A 266 -28.91 14.80 -31.23
N ARG A 267 -28.02 14.49 -30.29
CA ARG A 267 -26.56 14.41 -30.49
C ARG A 267 -26.00 13.02 -30.35
N LEU A 268 -26.56 12.21 -29.44
CA LEU A 268 -26.12 10.85 -29.12
C LEU A 268 -27.19 9.83 -29.55
N THR A 269 -26.74 8.76 -30.17
CA THR A 269 -27.56 7.58 -30.36
C THR A 269 -27.78 6.80 -29.09
N GLN A 270 -28.73 5.88 -29.04
CA GLN A 270 -28.95 5.04 -27.86
C GLN A 270 -27.71 4.20 -27.54
N GLU A 271 -27.04 3.67 -28.57
CA GLU A 271 -25.80 2.88 -28.38
C GLU A 271 -24.66 3.72 -27.76
N GLU A 272 -24.56 4.98 -28.14
CA GLU A 272 -23.55 5.90 -27.56
C GLU A 272 -23.89 6.24 -26.11
N ILE A 273 -25.17 6.41 -25.79
CA ILE A 273 -25.60 6.59 -24.40
C ILE A 273 -25.29 5.31 -23.59
N ASP A 274 -25.64 4.13 -24.11
CA ASP A 274 -25.39 2.84 -23.45
C ASP A 274 -23.88 2.64 -23.17
N GLU A 275 -23.02 2.96 -24.14
CA GLU A 275 -21.58 2.83 -23.99
C GLU A 275 -21.00 3.80 -22.95
N ASN A 276 -21.62 4.96 -22.72
CA ASN A 276 -21.20 5.85 -21.64
C ASN A 276 -21.37 5.22 -20.24
N PHE A 277 -22.28 4.25 -20.10
CA PHE A 277 -22.53 3.52 -18.85
C PHE A 277 -21.83 2.15 -18.79
N ASN A 278 -20.92 1.88 -19.72
CA ASN A 278 -20.14 0.65 -19.76
C ASN A 278 -18.90 0.76 -18.84
N PRO A 279 -18.85 0.03 -17.71
CA PRO A 279 -17.70 0.07 -16.80
C PRO A 279 -16.42 -0.50 -17.42
N LEU A 280 -16.50 -1.33 -18.46
CA LEU A 280 -15.35 -1.90 -19.15
C LEU A 280 -14.52 -0.84 -19.89
N TYR A 281 -15.10 0.32 -20.19
CA TYR A 281 -14.37 1.46 -20.74
C TYR A 281 -13.15 1.83 -19.88
N TYR A 282 -13.27 1.73 -18.57
CA TYR A 282 -12.23 2.11 -17.63
C TYR A 282 -11.15 1.04 -17.42
N THR A 283 -11.38 -0.17 -17.96
CA THR A 283 -10.42 -1.28 -17.81
C THR A 283 -9.60 -1.58 -19.07
N LYS A 284 -9.82 -0.84 -20.14
CA LYS A 284 -9.19 -1.08 -21.46
C LYS A 284 -7.66 -0.97 -21.50
N ARG A 285 -7.04 -0.43 -20.47
CA ARG A 285 -5.57 -0.26 -20.35
C ARG A 285 -4.95 -1.04 -19.19
N VAL A 286 -5.72 -1.95 -18.60
CA VAL A 286 -5.25 -2.74 -17.46
C VAL A 286 -4.09 -3.63 -17.86
N ASP A 287 -4.17 -4.27 -19.03
CA ASP A 287 -3.14 -5.17 -19.53
C ASP A 287 -1.84 -4.42 -19.84
N ASP A 288 -1.94 -3.23 -20.45
CA ASP A 288 -0.77 -2.35 -20.68
C ASP A 288 -0.01 -2.04 -19.36
N ILE A 289 -0.74 -1.91 -18.25
CA ILE A 289 -0.15 -1.65 -16.92
C ILE A 289 0.49 -2.92 -16.35
N PHE A 290 -0.14 -4.08 -16.49
CA PHE A 290 0.43 -5.34 -16.06
C PHE A 290 1.71 -5.68 -16.83
N GLU A 291 1.74 -5.46 -18.14
CA GLU A 291 2.95 -5.62 -18.96
C GLU A 291 4.11 -4.76 -18.46
N ARG A 292 3.86 -3.47 -18.11
CA ARG A 292 4.88 -2.58 -17.52
C ARG A 292 5.46 -3.11 -16.22
N LEU A 293 4.70 -3.87 -15.47
CA LEU A 293 5.12 -4.45 -14.19
C LEU A 293 5.81 -5.81 -14.37
N GLY A 294 5.86 -6.36 -15.59
CA GLY A 294 6.34 -7.70 -15.87
C GLY A 294 5.39 -8.78 -15.35
N LEU A 295 4.09 -8.47 -15.30
CA LEU A 295 3.00 -9.35 -14.89
C LEU A 295 2.08 -9.73 -16.07
N GLY A 296 2.43 -9.36 -17.29
CA GLY A 296 1.79 -9.83 -18.50
C GLY A 296 2.10 -11.30 -18.74
N ASP A 297 1.17 -12.05 -19.41
CA ASP A 297 1.34 -13.46 -19.79
C ASP A 297 2.53 -13.67 -20.75
#